data_db75d44562e68b5322a351b6ec13b3db
#
_entry.id   db75d44562e68b5322a351b6ec13b3db
#
_cell.length_a   1.000
_cell.length_b   1.000
_cell.length_c   1.000
_cell.angle_alpha   90.00
_cell.angle_beta   90.00
_cell.angle_gamma   90.00
#
_symmetry.space_group_name_H-M   'P 1'
#
loop_
_entity.id
_entity.type
_entity.pdbx_description
1 polymer ?
#
loop_
_entity_poly.entity_id
_entity_poly.type
_entity_poly.pdbx_seq_one_letter_code
_entity_poly.pdbx_strand_id
1 'polypeptide(L)'
;MRMKQGGEMLEDLAYTLYAESKSDPFWINSARSVFIAAAYALMECAQPEEINIASVQNLIMQGDRHYSGHGSTVFGRDTYLEHLMHHLPEDSIVSSELYSYISTASDTRGGIRSTMLEGLSRFLRSNVLRGFIANDDLHINELDGQKPLAIWLILPDENPMYSPLAAVIIDQIMRHFVSLAQEKYNGRLPRRMNFLLEEAGNIGRISSLSRMMAAGRSRNIRTFIVLQSLKQLETIYGESEAETIRSNADLTVMYRTNDLYTLEKMSKLCGDRVSDDRVEHDSCSLITPAQLASLKTGQALVILHGSIKFVTELPPCTMAFDPSGWQEPQPRQDLPPHQKPKLFDLVHYVDRKEDPLLDLIEEYESTADDLCSFITSSLQDSHPKHPFDLDPSKKYQVVIQSWNGRFMRGLKILKDHYYSSSLSDLKNAAETLPYALPFDDKADAEKIYHQLKEEDIKVERFGFEADDA
;
A
#
# COMPACT_ATOMS: atom_id res chain seq x y z
N MET A 1 -3.69 -20.90 -7.73
CA MET A 1 -3.31 -21.14 -6.34
C MET A 1 -2.82 -19.86 -5.64
N ARG A 2 -1.94 -19.05 -6.25
CA ARG A 2 -1.50 -17.73 -5.70
C ARG A 2 -2.65 -16.72 -5.48
N MET A 3 -3.64 -16.65 -6.37
CA MET A 3 -4.79 -15.74 -6.21
C MET A 3 -5.70 -16.08 -5.01
N LYS A 4 -5.92 -17.36 -4.67
CA LYS A 4 -6.75 -17.73 -3.51
C LYS A 4 -6.11 -17.33 -2.17
N GLN A 5 -4.81 -17.51 -2.02
CA GLN A 5 -4.10 -17.10 -0.79
C GLN A 5 -3.97 -15.59 -0.69
N GLY A 6 -3.75 -14.89 -1.82
CA GLY A 6 -3.74 -13.43 -1.87
C GLY A 6 -5.08 -12.82 -1.45
N GLY A 7 -6.20 -13.46 -1.80
CA GLY A 7 -7.54 -13.01 -1.43
C GLY A 7 -7.79 -12.99 0.08
N GLU A 8 -7.52 -14.11 0.76
CA GLU A 8 -7.68 -14.18 2.21
C GLU A 8 -6.78 -13.18 2.94
N MET A 9 -5.55 -12.99 2.47
CA MET A 9 -4.63 -12.00 3.03
C MET A 9 -5.14 -10.57 2.82
N LEU A 10 -5.76 -10.28 1.69
CA LEU A 10 -6.30 -8.96 1.37
C LEU A 10 -7.55 -8.65 2.20
N GLU A 11 -8.44 -9.64 2.38
CA GLU A 11 -9.59 -9.51 3.27
C GLU A 11 -9.15 -9.22 4.71
N ASP A 12 -8.18 -9.97 5.21
CA ASP A 12 -7.63 -9.78 6.55
C ASP A 12 -6.92 -8.41 6.71
N LEU A 13 -6.22 -7.95 5.67
CA LEU A 13 -5.66 -6.61 5.64
C LEU A 13 -6.77 -5.55 5.73
N ALA A 14 -7.83 -5.69 4.92
CA ALA A 14 -8.97 -4.80 4.96
C ALA A 14 -9.63 -4.79 6.35
N TYR A 15 -9.77 -5.94 7.00
CA TYR A 15 -10.27 -6.02 8.38
C TYR A 15 -9.38 -5.24 9.36
N THR A 16 -8.06 -5.35 9.23
CA THR A 16 -7.11 -4.66 10.12
C THR A 16 -7.12 -3.15 9.88
N LEU A 17 -7.18 -2.72 8.62
CA LEU A 17 -7.21 -1.30 8.26
C LEU A 17 -8.43 -0.55 8.84
N TYR A 18 -9.56 -1.24 8.94
CA TYR A 18 -10.82 -0.65 9.40
C TYR A 18 -11.24 -1.13 10.80
N ALA A 19 -10.38 -1.82 11.55
CA ALA A 19 -10.70 -2.42 12.85
C ALA A 19 -11.12 -1.41 13.92
N GLU A 20 -10.58 -0.19 13.87
CA GLU A 20 -10.84 0.88 14.84
C GLU A 20 -11.90 1.88 14.39
N SER A 21 -12.51 1.67 13.21
CA SER A 21 -13.58 2.57 12.75
C SER A 21 -14.81 2.44 13.63
N LYS A 22 -15.35 3.58 14.07
CA LYS A 22 -16.58 3.67 14.85
C LYS A 22 -17.83 3.94 14.01
N SER A 23 -17.70 3.91 12.69
CA SER A 23 -18.81 4.10 11.76
C SER A 23 -19.78 2.92 11.82
N ASP A 24 -21.00 3.13 11.31
CA ASP A 24 -21.99 2.06 11.19
C ASP A 24 -21.42 0.88 10.37
N PRO A 25 -21.73 -0.38 10.75
CA PRO A 25 -21.24 -1.57 10.06
C PRO A 25 -21.47 -1.58 8.55
N PHE A 26 -22.54 -0.98 8.06
CA PHE A 26 -22.81 -0.84 6.62
C PHE A 26 -21.68 -0.10 5.90
N TRP A 27 -21.29 1.07 6.42
CA TRP A 27 -20.25 1.88 5.80
C TRP A 27 -18.89 1.20 5.86
N ILE A 28 -18.58 0.57 6.98
CA ILE A 28 -17.31 -0.15 7.18
C ILE A 28 -17.20 -1.34 6.21
N ASN A 29 -18.25 -2.16 6.11
CA ASN A 29 -18.23 -3.33 5.23
C ASN A 29 -18.18 -2.92 3.75
N SER A 30 -18.96 -1.90 3.37
CA SER A 30 -18.91 -1.37 2.00
C SER A 30 -17.54 -0.78 1.66
N ALA A 31 -16.92 -0.05 2.58
CA ALA A 31 -15.56 0.48 2.39
C ALA A 31 -14.51 -0.63 2.24
N ARG A 32 -14.64 -1.73 3.01
CA ARG A 32 -13.78 -2.92 2.86
C ARG A 32 -13.94 -3.58 1.50
N SER A 33 -15.19 -3.79 1.04
CA SER A 33 -15.44 -4.38 -0.28
C SER A 33 -14.84 -3.53 -1.39
N VAL A 34 -15.00 -2.20 -1.35
CA VAL A 34 -14.41 -1.30 -2.35
C VAL A 34 -12.87 -1.32 -2.30
N PHE A 35 -12.29 -1.34 -1.09
CA PHE A 35 -10.84 -1.47 -0.93
C PHE A 35 -10.31 -2.77 -1.56
N ILE A 36 -10.97 -3.89 -1.28
CA ILE A 36 -10.60 -5.22 -1.81
C ILE A 36 -10.74 -5.23 -3.33
N ALA A 37 -11.84 -4.71 -3.87
CA ALA A 37 -12.08 -4.64 -5.31
C ALA A 37 -11.02 -3.78 -6.02
N ALA A 38 -10.70 -2.60 -5.47
CA ALA A 38 -9.68 -1.73 -6.02
C ALA A 38 -8.27 -2.36 -5.96
N ALA A 39 -7.96 -3.09 -4.89
CA ALA A 39 -6.69 -3.81 -4.80
C ALA A 39 -6.58 -4.95 -5.82
N TYR A 40 -7.66 -5.70 -6.06
CA TYR A 40 -7.71 -6.70 -7.12
C TYR A 40 -7.56 -6.05 -8.51
N ALA A 41 -8.23 -4.91 -8.75
CA ALA A 41 -8.10 -4.18 -10.00
C ALA A 41 -6.64 -3.79 -10.28
N LEU A 42 -5.91 -3.31 -9.25
CA LEU A 42 -4.48 -3.05 -9.38
C LEU A 42 -3.67 -4.31 -9.70
N MET A 43 -4.00 -5.46 -9.09
CA MET A 43 -3.30 -6.72 -9.38
C MET A 43 -3.53 -7.20 -10.82
N GLU A 44 -4.63 -6.81 -11.47
CA GLU A 44 -4.95 -7.15 -12.86
C GLU A 44 -4.38 -6.13 -13.86
N CYS A 45 -4.26 -4.86 -13.49
CA CYS A 45 -3.98 -3.77 -14.43
C CYS A 45 -2.63 -3.09 -14.23
N ALA A 46 -2.10 -3.07 -13.00
CA ALA A 46 -0.92 -2.28 -12.65
C ALA A 46 0.37 -3.08 -12.75
N GLN A 47 1.49 -2.35 -12.88
CA GLN A 47 2.81 -2.96 -12.74
C GLN A 47 3.09 -3.31 -11.27
N PRO A 48 3.95 -4.31 -10.99
CA PRO A 48 4.23 -4.75 -9.61
C PRO A 48 4.62 -3.61 -8.65
N GLU A 49 5.38 -2.62 -9.13
CA GLU A 49 5.85 -1.47 -8.32
C GLU A 49 4.74 -0.46 -8.03
N GLU A 50 3.64 -0.52 -8.77
CA GLU A 50 2.46 0.35 -8.59
C GLU A 50 1.42 -0.27 -7.67
N ILE A 51 1.57 -1.56 -7.29
CA ILE A 51 0.64 -2.26 -6.41
C ILE A 51 0.94 -1.89 -4.96
N ASN A 52 0.31 -0.83 -4.48
CA ASN A 52 0.45 -0.34 -3.12
C ASN A 52 -0.83 0.36 -2.63
N ILE A 53 -0.94 0.59 -1.32
CA ILE A 53 -2.13 1.20 -0.71
C ILE A 53 -2.40 2.62 -1.24
N ALA A 54 -1.36 3.37 -1.60
CA ALA A 54 -1.54 4.71 -2.17
C ALA A 54 -2.14 4.66 -3.57
N SER A 55 -1.81 3.64 -4.36
CA SER A 55 -2.44 3.38 -5.66
C SER A 55 -3.91 2.98 -5.53
N VAL A 56 -4.27 2.20 -4.48
CA VAL A 56 -5.69 1.91 -4.17
C VAL A 56 -6.47 3.19 -3.93
N GLN A 57 -5.90 4.12 -3.12
CA GLN A 57 -6.51 5.43 -2.90
C GLN A 57 -6.65 6.21 -4.22
N ASN A 58 -5.58 6.25 -5.03
CA ASN A 58 -5.55 7.00 -6.28
C ASN A 58 -6.56 6.47 -7.29
N LEU A 59 -6.67 5.15 -7.43
CA LEU A 59 -7.62 4.48 -8.32
C LEU A 59 -9.07 4.91 -8.01
N ILE A 60 -9.48 4.87 -6.75
CA ILE A 60 -10.85 5.26 -6.37
C ILE A 60 -11.08 6.77 -6.51
N MET A 61 -10.07 7.60 -6.21
CA MET A 61 -10.18 9.05 -6.39
C MET A 61 -10.27 9.48 -7.85
N GLN A 62 -9.53 8.81 -8.73
CA GLN A 62 -9.59 9.04 -10.18
C GLN A 62 -10.84 8.39 -10.80
N GLY A 63 -11.23 7.23 -10.29
CA GLY A 63 -12.30 6.41 -10.82
C GLY A 63 -13.67 7.10 -10.83
N ASP A 64 -13.95 7.94 -9.85
CA ASP A 64 -15.21 8.71 -9.79
C ASP A 64 -15.21 9.99 -10.68
N ARG A 65 -14.11 10.27 -11.37
CA ARG A 65 -14.08 11.38 -12.34
C ARG A 65 -14.84 10.98 -13.60
N HIS A 66 -15.51 11.97 -14.20
CA HIS A 66 -16.14 11.77 -15.50
C HIS A 66 -15.08 11.53 -16.56
N TYR A 67 -15.34 10.54 -17.41
CA TYR A 67 -14.49 10.23 -18.54
C TYR A 67 -14.48 11.41 -19.53
N SER A 68 -13.30 11.86 -19.91
CA SER A 68 -13.09 13.01 -20.80
C SER A 68 -12.28 12.67 -22.05
N GLY A 69 -12.09 11.36 -22.33
CA GLY A 69 -11.32 10.89 -23.49
C GLY A 69 -12.01 11.07 -24.84
N HIS A 70 -11.32 10.70 -25.93
CA HIS A 70 -11.83 10.76 -27.29
C HIS A 70 -13.08 9.91 -27.45
N GLY A 71 -14.15 10.51 -28.01
CA GLY A 71 -15.44 9.85 -28.20
C GLY A 71 -16.45 10.10 -27.07
N SER A 72 -16.04 10.72 -25.97
CA SER A 72 -17.02 11.16 -24.96
C SER A 72 -17.94 12.23 -25.59
N THR A 73 -19.23 11.91 -25.68
CA THR A 73 -20.22 12.94 -26.00
C THR A 73 -20.28 13.94 -24.85
N VAL A 74 -20.52 15.23 -25.13
CA VAL A 74 -20.65 16.31 -24.13
C VAL A 74 -21.66 15.98 -23.01
N PHE A 75 -22.41 14.90 -23.14
CA PHE A 75 -23.39 14.34 -22.22
C PHE A 75 -23.02 12.99 -21.63
N GLY A 76 -21.81 12.46 -21.88
CA GLY A 76 -21.32 11.21 -21.27
C GLY A 76 -21.27 11.35 -19.75
N ARG A 77 -22.06 10.50 -19.05
CA ARG A 77 -22.11 10.46 -17.59
C ARG A 77 -21.14 9.39 -17.03
N ASP A 78 -20.46 8.68 -17.92
CA ASP A 78 -19.62 7.54 -17.55
C ASP A 78 -18.36 8.01 -16.82
N THR A 79 -17.94 7.25 -15.85
CA THR A 79 -16.77 7.52 -15.04
C THR A 79 -15.59 6.67 -15.51
N TYR A 80 -14.36 7.05 -15.14
CA TYR A 80 -13.17 6.24 -15.43
C TYR A 80 -13.25 4.83 -14.84
N LEU A 81 -13.99 4.66 -13.73
CA LEU A 81 -14.20 3.34 -13.14
C LEU A 81 -15.12 2.45 -13.98
N GLU A 82 -16.14 3.05 -14.63
CA GLU A 82 -17.00 2.32 -15.57
C GLU A 82 -16.22 1.90 -16.82
N HIS A 83 -15.38 2.78 -17.36
CA HIS A 83 -14.50 2.43 -18.46
C HIS A 83 -13.48 1.35 -18.08
N LEU A 84 -12.90 1.40 -16.87
CA LEU A 84 -12.04 0.32 -16.39
C LEU A 84 -12.75 -1.04 -16.43
N MET A 85 -14.01 -1.08 -16.01
CA MET A 85 -14.78 -2.35 -15.99
C MET A 85 -14.95 -2.96 -17.38
N HIS A 86 -15.06 -2.13 -18.44
CA HIS A 86 -15.15 -2.64 -19.80
C HIS A 86 -13.89 -3.36 -20.27
N HIS A 87 -12.75 -3.06 -19.65
CA HIS A 87 -11.45 -3.68 -19.98
C HIS A 87 -11.09 -4.88 -19.09
N LEU A 88 -11.91 -5.18 -18.09
CA LEU A 88 -11.72 -6.33 -17.21
C LEU A 88 -12.47 -7.56 -17.77
N PRO A 89 -11.99 -8.79 -17.50
CA PRO A 89 -12.71 -10.00 -17.85
C PRO A 89 -14.11 -10.03 -17.22
N GLU A 90 -15.12 -10.54 -17.95
CA GLU A 90 -16.51 -10.60 -17.48
C GLU A 90 -16.67 -11.45 -16.20
N ASP A 91 -15.83 -12.46 -16.01
CA ASP A 91 -15.81 -13.36 -14.85
C ASP A 91 -14.88 -12.88 -13.72
N SER A 92 -14.34 -11.67 -13.82
CA SER A 92 -13.49 -11.09 -12.80
C SER A 92 -14.28 -10.78 -11.52
N ILE A 93 -13.70 -11.16 -10.38
CA ILE A 93 -14.21 -10.77 -9.04
C ILE A 93 -14.31 -9.25 -8.94
N VAL A 94 -13.37 -8.54 -9.57
CA VAL A 94 -13.32 -7.07 -9.61
C VAL A 94 -14.58 -6.49 -10.22
N SER A 95 -15.03 -7.06 -11.36
CA SER A 95 -16.22 -6.57 -12.07
C SER A 95 -17.47 -6.63 -11.19
N SER A 96 -17.67 -7.70 -10.42
CA SER A 96 -18.84 -7.84 -9.55
C SER A 96 -18.84 -6.88 -8.37
N GLU A 97 -17.69 -6.73 -7.70
CA GLU A 97 -17.54 -5.89 -6.51
C GLU A 97 -17.57 -4.38 -6.88
N LEU A 98 -16.87 -3.99 -7.94
CA LEU A 98 -16.91 -2.61 -8.44
C LEU A 98 -18.28 -2.24 -8.99
N TYR A 99 -18.98 -3.17 -9.67
CA TYR A 99 -20.33 -2.93 -10.14
C TYR A 99 -21.28 -2.56 -9.00
N SER A 100 -21.20 -3.27 -7.87
CA SER A 100 -21.97 -2.95 -6.67
C SER A 100 -21.73 -1.52 -6.18
N TYR A 101 -20.48 -1.07 -6.19
CA TYR A 101 -20.11 0.29 -5.82
C TYR A 101 -20.62 1.33 -6.84
N ILE A 102 -20.39 1.11 -8.12
CA ILE A 102 -20.75 2.04 -9.21
C ILE A 102 -22.27 2.22 -9.31
N SER A 103 -23.04 1.13 -9.17
CA SER A 103 -24.50 1.13 -9.26
C SER A 103 -25.18 1.79 -8.05
N THR A 104 -24.42 2.08 -6.99
CA THR A 104 -24.94 2.74 -5.79
C THR A 104 -25.24 4.23 -6.08
N ALA A 105 -26.32 4.76 -5.47
CA ALA A 105 -26.68 6.16 -5.58
C ALA A 105 -25.52 7.09 -5.20
N SER A 106 -25.36 8.21 -5.92
CA SER A 106 -24.23 9.14 -5.82
C SER A 106 -23.87 9.54 -4.37
N ASP A 107 -24.89 9.88 -3.56
CA ASP A 107 -24.66 10.30 -2.16
C ASP A 107 -24.14 9.15 -1.29
N THR A 108 -24.70 7.95 -1.47
CA THR A 108 -24.26 6.75 -0.75
C THR A 108 -22.86 6.35 -1.20
N ARG A 109 -22.56 6.40 -2.50
CA ARG A 109 -21.22 6.16 -3.04
C ARG A 109 -20.19 7.12 -2.46
N GLY A 110 -20.54 8.41 -2.38
CA GLY A 110 -19.72 9.43 -1.72
C GLY A 110 -19.42 9.11 -0.24
N GLY A 111 -20.42 8.62 0.48
CA GLY A 111 -20.25 8.16 1.89
C GLY A 111 -19.33 6.95 2.02
N ILE A 112 -19.50 5.93 1.17
CA ILE A 112 -18.64 4.74 1.14
C ILE A 112 -17.19 5.15 0.84
N ARG A 113 -16.98 5.99 -0.18
CA ARG A 113 -15.67 6.52 -0.53
C ARG A 113 -15.03 7.29 0.63
N SER A 114 -15.79 8.16 1.29
CA SER A 114 -15.31 8.93 2.44
C SER A 114 -14.84 8.01 3.56
N THR A 115 -15.63 6.99 3.90
CA THR A 115 -15.27 5.99 4.93
C THR A 115 -14.03 5.20 4.55
N MET A 116 -13.91 4.81 3.26
CA MET A 116 -12.73 4.12 2.75
C MET A 116 -11.48 5.00 2.87
N LEU A 117 -11.55 6.24 2.42
CA LEU A 117 -10.42 7.18 2.48
C LEU A 117 -10.03 7.53 3.91
N GLU A 118 -10.99 7.61 4.84
CA GLU A 118 -10.72 7.82 6.26
C GLU A 118 -9.87 6.68 6.85
N GLY A 119 -10.25 5.43 6.58
CA GLY A 119 -9.47 4.25 7.00
C GLY A 119 -8.03 4.27 6.49
N LEU A 120 -7.84 4.65 5.21
CA LEU A 120 -6.52 4.73 4.58
C LEU A 120 -5.73 5.97 5.02
N SER A 121 -6.39 7.03 5.45
CA SER A 121 -5.74 8.31 5.75
C SER A 121 -4.62 8.21 6.77
N ARG A 122 -4.77 7.32 7.77
CA ARG A 122 -3.75 7.12 8.83
C ARG A 122 -2.43 6.60 8.27
N PHE A 123 -2.45 5.88 7.16
CA PHE A 123 -1.27 5.32 6.50
C PHE A 123 -0.69 6.25 5.42
N LEU A 124 -1.48 7.22 4.94
CA LEU A 124 -1.16 8.03 3.78
C LEU A 124 -0.91 9.52 4.08
N ARG A 125 -1.06 9.94 5.35
CA ARG A 125 -0.88 11.36 5.75
C ARG A 125 0.56 11.85 5.65
N SER A 126 1.54 10.96 5.85
CA SER A 126 2.96 11.30 5.85
C SER A 126 3.63 10.75 4.59
N ASN A 127 4.49 11.55 3.96
CA ASN A 127 5.33 11.09 2.85
C ASN A 127 6.27 9.94 3.27
N VAL A 128 6.71 9.93 4.53
CA VAL A 128 7.53 8.85 5.10
C VAL A 128 6.73 7.55 5.13
N LEU A 129 5.49 7.58 5.64
CA LEU A 129 4.63 6.40 5.66
C LEU A 129 4.28 5.92 4.25
N ARG A 130 3.96 6.84 3.33
CA ARG A 130 3.70 6.49 1.93
C ARG A 130 4.90 5.76 1.30
N GLY A 131 6.11 6.27 1.52
CA GLY A 131 7.33 5.60 1.05
C GLY A 131 7.53 4.24 1.68
N PHE A 132 7.32 4.12 3.00
CA PHE A 132 7.48 2.87 3.72
C PHE A 132 6.53 1.76 3.24
N ILE A 133 5.23 2.07 3.09
CA ILE A 133 4.22 1.08 2.68
C ILE A 133 4.24 0.74 1.18
N ALA A 134 4.95 1.52 0.38
CA ALA A 134 5.09 1.29 -1.06
C ALA A 134 6.34 0.48 -1.43
N ASN A 135 7.24 0.24 -0.46
CA ASN A 135 8.45 -0.54 -0.67
C ASN A 135 8.37 -1.85 0.12
N ASP A 136 8.87 -2.93 -0.45
CA ASP A 136 8.99 -4.24 0.21
C ASP A 136 10.46 -4.53 0.57
N ASP A 137 10.93 -3.89 1.65
CA ASP A 137 12.30 -4.09 2.14
C ASP A 137 12.44 -5.37 2.99
N LEU A 138 11.32 -5.90 3.49
CA LEU A 138 11.33 -7.09 4.36
C LEU A 138 11.29 -8.39 3.58
N HIS A 139 10.80 -8.37 2.35
CA HIS A 139 10.63 -9.56 1.50
C HIS A 139 10.04 -10.75 2.28
N ILE A 140 8.94 -10.51 3.01
CA ILE A 140 8.32 -11.48 3.93
C ILE A 140 8.07 -12.81 3.23
N ASN A 141 7.68 -12.78 1.96
CA ASN A 141 7.40 -13.98 1.16
C ASN A 141 8.64 -14.86 0.88
N GLU A 142 9.85 -14.32 1.03
CA GLU A 142 11.11 -15.04 0.84
C GLU A 142 11.64 -15.67 2.11
N LEU A 143 11.03 -15.35 3.26
CA LEU A 143 11.43 -15.91 4.54
C LEU A 143 11.05 -17.38 4.63
N ASP A 144 12.05 -18.26 4.59
CA ASP A 144 11.84 -19.72 4.50
C ASP A 144 11.83 -20.45 5.86
N GLY A 145 12.09 -19.76 6.95
CA GLY A 145 12.14 -20.32 8.30
C GLY A 145 13.32 -21.27 8.58
N GLN A 146 14.27 -21.40 7.67
CA GLN A 146 15.46 -22.26 7.84
C GLN A 146 16.66 -21.49 8.42
N LYS A 147 16.85 -20.26 7.97
CA LYS A 147 17.95 -19.41 8.43
C LYS A 147 17.59 -18.71 9.74
N PRO A 148 18.56 -18.48 10.65
CA PRO A 148 18.33 -17.61 11.79
C PRO A 148 18.01 -16.20 11.29
N LEU A 149 16.92 -15.64 11.81
CA LEU A 149 16.43 -14.32 11.46
C LEU A 149 16.04 -13.58 12.74
N ALA A 150 16.38 -12.31 12.82
CA ALA A 150 15.85 -11.40 13.83
C ALA A 150 15.29 -10.15 13.13
N ILE A 151 14.02 -9.85 13.36
CA ILE A 151 13.36 -8.63 12.88
C ILE A 151 13.09 -7.75 14.09
N TRP A 152 13.59 -6.53 14.06
CA TRP A 152 13.38 -5.53 15.10
C TRP A 152 12.42 -4.47 14.57
N LEU A 153 11.23 -4.41 15.14
CA LEU A 153 10.23 -3.39 14.85
C LEU A 153 10.21 -2.38 15.99
N ILE A 154 10.86 -1.25 15.78
CA ILE A 154 11.01 -0.20 16.78
C ILE A 154 9.97 0.89 16.50
N LEU A 155 9.08 1.10 17.46
CA LEU A 155 8.03 2.13 17.38
C LEU A 155 8.43 3.30 18.27
N PRO A 156 8.27 4.56 17.81
CA PRO A 156 8.44 5.71 18.67
C PRO A 156 7.30 5.80 19.67
N ASP A 157 7.62 5.88 20.95
CA ASP A 157 6.62 5.92 22.06
C ASP A 157 5.70 7.15 21.96
N GLU A 158 6.23 8.25 21.41
CA GLU A 158 5.53 9.54 21.33
C GLU A 158 4.48 9.60 20.22
N ASN A 159 4.48 8.63 19.28
CA ASN A 159 3.63 8.72 18.10
C ASN A 159 2.83 7.43 17.83
N PRO A 160 1.59 7.36 18.35
CA PRO A 160 0.73 6.18 18.14
C PRO A 160 0.29 5.96 16.69
N MET A 161 0.62 6.88 15.78
CA MET A 161 0.24 6.79 14.36
C MET A 161 0.86 5.56 13.68
N TYR A 162 1.99 5.05 14.18
CA TYR A 162 2.66 3.88 13.60
C TYR A 162 2.13 2.55 14.13
N SER A 163 1.37 2.54 15.22
CA SER A 163 0.87 1.32 15.86
C SER A 163 0.01 0.44 14.93
N PRO A 164 -0.94 0.97 14.15
CA PRO A 164 -1.71 0.17 13.21
C PRO A 164 -0.85 -0.49 12.12
N LEU A 165 0.20 0.21 11.66
CA LEU A 165 1.13 -0.33 10.67
C LEU A 165 1.95 -1.49 11.26
N ALA A 166 2.43 -1.34 12.49
CA ALA A 166 3.12 -2.40 13.22
C ALA A 166 2.23 -3.64 13.38
N ALA A 167 0.96 -3.44 13.76
CA ALA A 167 -0.01 -4.53 13.88
C ALA A 167 -0.19 -5.30 12.57
N VAL A 168 -0.29 -4.58 11.43
CA VAL A 168 -0.37 -5.18 10.09
C VAL A 168 0.88 -6.00 9.76
N ILE A 169 2.07 -5.44 9.97
CA ILE A 169 3.34 -6.12 9.66
C ILE A 169 3.48 -7.40 10.52
N ILE A 170 3.21 -7.31 11.81
CA ILE A 170 3.27 -8.47 12.71
C ILE A 170 2.26 -9.54 12.27
N ASP A 171 1.04 -9.13 11.93
CA ASP A 171 -0.01 -10.03 11.46
C ASP A 171 0.40 -10.76 10.17
N GLN A 172 0.95 -10.04 9.19
CA GLN A 172 1.45 -10.63 7.94
C GLN A 172 2.58 -11.63 8.19
N ILE A 173 3.55 -11.29 9.04
CA ILE A 173 4.65 -12.20 9.40
C ILE A 173 4.10 -13.46 10.10
N MET A 174 3.16 -13.30 11.05
CA MET A 174 2.53 -14.43 11.73
C MET A 174 1.83 -15.37 10.74
N ARG A 175 1.04 -14.82 9.81
CA ARG A 175 0.32 -15.59 8.79
C ARG A 175 1.26 -16.29 7.84
N HIS A 176 2.29 -15.58 7.36
CA HIS A 176 3.30 -16.16 6.48
C HIS A 176 3.92 -17.42 7.11
N PHE A 177 4.35 -17.35 8.35
CA PHE A 177 4.97 -18.53 9.02
C PHE A 177 3.97 -19.64 9.32
N VAL A 178 2.70 -19.34 9.54
CA VAL A 178 1.63 -20.37 9.65
C VAL A 178 1.42 -21.08 8.33
N SER A 179 1.28 -20.34 7.24
CA SER A 179 1.13 -20.89 5.88
C SER A 179 2.35 -21.70 5.49
N LEU A 180 3.55 -21.16 5.72
CA LEU A 180 4.82 -21.82 5.46
C LEU A 180 4.94 -23.17 6.22
N ALA A 181 4.54 -23.19 7.49
CA ALA A 181 4.51 -24.43 8.29
C ALA A 181 3.60 -25.48 7.66
N GLN A 182 2.43 -25.10 7.20
CA GLN A 182 1.45 -26.00 6.59
C GLN A 182 1.86 -26.51 5.22
N GLU A 183 2.31 -25.60 4.35
CA GLU A 183 2.55 -25.89 2.94
C GLU A 183 3.90 -26.55 2.68
N LYS A 184 4.93 -26.12 3.40
CA LYS A 184 6.31 -26.56 3.15
C LYS A 184 6.85 -27.55 4.18
N TYR A 185 6.38 -27.46 5.44
CA TYR A 185 7.00 -28.17 6.56
C TYR A 185 6.06 -29.11 7.30
N ASN A 186 5.04 -29.63 6.63
CA ASN A 186 4.13 -30.62 7.19
C ASN A 186 3.54 -30.24 8.57
N GLY A 187 3.15 -28.98 8.71
CA GLY A 187 2.49 -28.43 9.89
C GLY A 187 3.42 -27.86 10.96
N ARG A 188 4.77 -27.94 10.83
CA ARG A 188 5.68 -27.49 11.87
C ARG A 188 6.96 -26.89 11.30
N LEU A 189 7.27 -25.65 11.67
CA LEU A 189 8.49 -24.96 11.25
C LEU A 189 9.75 -25.71 11.72
N PRO A 190 10.82 -25.77 10.88
CA PRO A 190 12.08 -26.42 11.22
C PRO A 190 12.79 -25.69 12.37
N ARG A 191 12.71 -24.38 12.42
CA ARG A 191 13.21 -23.54 13.49
C ARG A 191 12.06 -22.94 14.29
N ARG A 192 12.30 -22.71 15.59
CA ARG A 192 11.36 -22.01 16.45
C ARG A 192 11.30 -20.55 16.08
N MET A 193 10.09 -20.05 15.85
CA MET A 193 9.81 -18.64 15.71
C MET A 193 9.30 -18.08 17.05
N ASN A 194 9.88 -16.98 17.50
CA ASN A 194 9.43 -16.29 18.71
C ASN A 194 8.96 -14.89 18.34
N PHE A 195 7.74 -14.54 18.71
CA PHE A 195 7.21 -13.19 18.67
C PHE A 195 7.31 -12.60 20.07
N LEU A 196 8.09 -11.55 20.24
CA LEU A 196 8.25 -10.82 21.48
C LEU A 196 7.53 -9.49 21.34
N LEU A 197 6.32 -9.41 21.87
CA LEU A 197 5.44 -8.23 21.77
C LEU A 197 5.56 -7.44 23.06
N GLU A 198 6.57 -6.58 23.14
CA GLU A 198 6.75 -5.67 24.25
C GLU A 198 5.71 -4.55 24.13
N GLU A 199 5.12 -4.15 25.27
CA GLU A 199 4.03 -3.17 25.32
C GLU A 199 2.89 -3.43 24.30
N ALA A 200 2.46 -4.69 24.20
CA ALA A 200 1.47 -5.10 23.21
C ALA A 200 0.15 -4.29 23.29
N GLY A 201 -0.12 -3.67 24.43
CA GLY A 201 -1.23 -2.72 24.59
C GLY A 201 -1.13 -1.46 23.73
N ASN A 202 0.06 -1.11 23.23
CA ASN A 202 0.31 0.05 22.40
C ASN A 202 0.40 -0.28 20.89
N ILE A 203 0.50 -1.58 20.54
CA ILE A 203 0.64 -2.00 19.13
C ILE A 203 -0.69 -1.92 18.37
N GLY A 204 -1.83 -1.97 19.07
CA GLY A 204 -3.14 -2.07 18.45
C GLY A 204 -3.56 -3.53 18.20
N ARG A 205 -4.62 -3.73 17.40
CA ARG A 205 -5.20 -5.05 17.17
C ARG A 205 -4.42 -5.84 16.11
N ILE A 206 -3.82 -6.95 16.50
CA ILE A 206 -3.22 -7.96 15.61
C ILE A 206 -4.27 -9.03 15.34
N SER A 207 -4.82 -9.08 14.13
CA SER A 207 -6.01 -9.90 13.82
C SER A 207 -5.81 -11.40 14.00
N SER A 208 -4.60 -11.91 13.83
CA SER A 208 -4.27 -13.33 13.98
C SER A 208 -3.84 -13.73 15.40
N LEU A 209 -3.67 -12.79 16.34
CA LEU A 209 -3.04 -13.06 17.64
C LEU A 209 -3.77 -14.15 18.44
N SER A 210 -5.09 -14.08 18.55
CA SER A 210 -5.89 -15.07 19.29
C SER A 210 -5.72 -16.48 18.72
N ARG A 211 -5.80 -16.60 17.38
CA ARG A 211 -5.57 -17.88 16.68
C ARG A 211 -4.14 -18.38 16.84
N MET A 212 -3.17 -17.46 16.85
CA MET A 212 -1.75 -17.79 17.04
C MET A 212 -1.47 -18.31 18.45
N MET A 213 -2.07 -17.69 19.46
CA MET A 213 -1.97 -18.17 20.86
C MET A 213 -2.50 -19.60 21.01
N ALA A 214 -3.64 -19.90 20.34
CA ALA A 214 -4.24 -21.24 20.41
C ALA A 214 -3.47 -22.31 19.62
N ALA A 215 -2.93 -21.97 18.45
CA ALA A 215 -2.41 -22.95 17.49
C ALA A 215 -0.89 -22.87 17.25
N GLY A 216 -0.22 -21.84 17.72
CA GLY A 216 1.20 -21.59 17.43
C GLY A 216 2.14 -22.68 17.94
N ARG A 217 1.84 -23.29 19.11
CA ARG A 217 2.65 -24.35 19.73
C ARG A 217 2.89 -25.52 18.79
N SER A 218 1.86 -26.00 18.11
CA SER A 218 1.97 -27.12 17.18
C SER A 218 2.87 -26.78 15.98
N ARG A 219 2.89 -25.53 15.58
CA ARG A 219 3.67 -25.00 14.44
C ARG A 219 5.10 -24.59 14.78
N ASN A 220 5.53 -24.80 16.04
CA ASN A 220 6.81 -24.33 16.56
C ASN A 220 6.94 -22.80 16.65
N ILE A 221 5.78 -22.12 16.86
CA ILE A 221 5.69 -20.68 17.03
C ILE A 221 5.37 -20.38 18.51
N ARG A 222 6.07 -19.44 19.11
CA ARG A 222 5.83 -18.93 20.45
C ARG A 222 5.55 -17.44 20.42
N THR A 223 4.61 -17.02 21.23
CA THR A 223 4.28 -15.61 21.39
C THR A 223 4.44 -15.21 22.84
N PHE A 224 5.16 -14.14 23.09
CA PHE A 224 5.35 -13.50 24.38
C PHE A 224 4.65 -12.15 24.31
N ILE A 225 3.73 -11.91 25.23
CA ILE A 225 2.95 -10.69 25.28
C ILE A 225 3.25 -9.99 26.60
N VAL A 226 3.75 -8.77 26.54
CA VAL A 226 3.99 -7.93 27.72
C VAL A 226 2.94 -6.83 27.76
N LEU A 227 2.28 -6.69 28.91
CA LEU A 227 1.19 -5.74 29.13
C LEU A 227 1.42 -5.00 30.45
N GLN A 228 1.03 -3.76 30.50
CA GLN A 228 1.00 -3.00 31.76
C GLN A 228 -0.24 -3.34 32.60
N SER A 229 -1.35 -3.71 31.94
CA SER A 229 -2.62 -4.08 32.55
C SER A 229 -3.38 -5.06 31.65
N LEU A 230 -4.09 -6.01 32.29
CA LEU A 230 -5.00 -6.91 31.55
C LEU A 230 -6.15 -6.13 30.88
N LYS A 231 -6.50 -4.96 31.39
CA LYS A 231 -7.54 -4.11 30.81
C LYS A 231 -7.17 -3.58 29.42
N GLN A 232 -5.87 -3.39 29.13
CA GLN A 232 -5.41 -3.02 27.78
C GLN A 232 -5.80 -4.08 26.76
N LEU A 233 -5.63 -5.36 27.10
CA LEU A 233 -5.98 -6.47 26.21
C LEU A 233 -7.50 -6.48 25.91
N GLU A 234 -8.33 -6.30 26.93
CA GLU A 234 -9.78 -6.24 26.75
C GLU A 234 -10.24 -5.03 25.94
N THR A 235 -9.56 -3.91 26.08
CA THR A 235 -9.87 -2.70 25.31
C THR A 235 -9.63 -2.90 23.82
N ILE A 236 -8.58 -3.65 23.44
CA ILE A 236 -8.19 -3.89 22.06
C ILE A 236 -8.99 -5.03 21.43
N TYR A 237 -9.17 -6.14 22.16
CA TYR A 237 -9.71 -7.38 21.60
C TYR A 237 -11.17 -7.66 22.03
N GLY A 238 -11.69 -6.90 22.98
CA GLY A 238 -12.94 -7.23 23.65
C GLY A 238 -12.77 -8.33 24.70
N GLU A 239 -13.74 -8.48 25.60
CA GLU A 239 -13.63 -9.39 26.75
C GLU A 239 -13.44 -10.87 26.34
N SER A 240 -14.23 -11.36 25.38
CA SER A 240 -14.20 -12.77 24.95
C SER A 240 -12.89 -13.18 24.29
N GLU A 241 -12.38 -12.35 23.38
CA GLU A 241 -11.13 -12.68 22.68
C GLU A 241 -9.91 -12.47 23.56
N ALA A 242 -9.91 -11.44 24.43
CA ALA A 242 -8.88 -11.23 25.44
C ALA A 242 -8.79 -12.41 26.41
N GLU A 243 -9.93 -12.99 26.81
CA GLU A 243 -9.97 -14.21 27.61
C GLU A 243 -9.39 -15.41 26.85
N THR A 244 -9.67 -15.53 25.55
CA THR A 244 -9.09 -16.58 24.70
C THR A 244 -7.58 -16.44 24.60
N ILE A 245 -7.05 -15.22 24.40
CA ILE A 245 -5.62 -14.96 24.35
C ILE A 245 -4.97 -15.35 25.68
N ARG A 246 -5.55 -14.93 26.80
CA ARG A 246 -5.03 -15.17 28.14
C ARG A 246 -5.07 -16.66 28.53
N SER A 247 -6.18 -17.36 28.26
CA SER A 247 -6.35 -18.77 28.62
C SER A 247 -5.43 -19.73 27.83
N ASN A 248 -4.94 -19.31 26.67
CA ASN A 248 -3.96 -20.05 25.88
C ASN A 248 -2.51 -19.75 26.27
N ALA A 249 -2.27 -18.89 27.25
CA ALA A 249 -0.92 -18.66 27.78
C ALA A 249 -0.54 -19.78 28.77
N ASP A 250 0.43 -20.61 28.40
CA ASP A 250 0.97 -21.67 29.26
C ASP A 250 1.70 -21.12 30.48
N LEU A 251 2.30 -19.94 30.37
CA LEU A 251 3.05 -19.24 31.40
C LEU A 251 2.54 -17.83 31.54
N THR A 252 2.15 -17.46 32.77
CA THR A 252 1.83 -16.07 33.13
C THR A 252 2.79 -15.63 34.25
N VAL A 253 3.45 -14.49 34.03
CA VAL A 253 4.33 -13.86 35.00
C VAL A 253 3.78 -12.48 35.31
N MET A 254 3.52 -12.22 36.58
CA MET A 254 3.02 -10.93 37.04
C MET A 254 4.01 -10.30 38.02
N TYR A 255 4.52 -9.16 37.67
CA TYR A 255 5.24 -8.28 38.59
C TYR A 255 4.28 -7.41 39.39
N ARG A 256 4.82 -6.67 40.35
CA ARG A 256 4.00 -5.71 41.13
C ARG A 256 3.28 -4.72 40.21
N THR A 257 1.99 -4.56 40.38
CA THR A 257 1.17 -3.54 39.72
C THR A 257 0.22 -2.88 40.76
N ASN A 258 -0.24 -1.68 40.44
CA ASN A 258 -1.29 -0.99 41.19
C ASN A 258 -2.66 -1.07 40.48
N ASP A 259 -2.74 -1.76 39.35
CA ASP A 259 -4.00 -1.95 38.62
C ASP A 259 -4.90 -2.95 39.33
N LEU A 260 -5.94 -2.44 39.95
CA LEU A 260 -6.88 -3.24 40.77
C LEU A 260 -7.52 -4.36 39.94
N TYR A 261 -7.87 -4.08 38.70
CA TYR A 261 -8.47 -5.07 37.79
C TYR A 261 -7.55 -6.28 37.58
N THR A 262 -6.29 -6.02 37.26
CA THR A 262 -5.27 -7.08 37.10
C THR A 262 -5.06 -7.84 38.42
N LEU A 263 -4.98 -7.14 39.55
CA LEU A 263 -4.80 -7.76 40.85
C LEU A 263 -5.95 -8.72 41.20
N GLU A 264 -7.21 -8.30 41.00
CA GLU A 264 -8.39 -9.12 41.25
C GLU A 264 -8.45 -10.35 40.31
N LYS A 265 -8.20 -10.17 39.03
CA LYS A 265 -8.18 -11.27 38.06
C LYS A 265 -7.09 -12.28 38.37
N MET A 266 -5.89 -11.82 38.73
CA MET A 266 -4.77 -12.70 39.08
C MET A 266 -5.00 -13.44 40.41
N SER A 267 -5.59 -12.77 41.42
CA SER A 267 -6.01 -13.40 42.67
C SER A 267 -7.01 -14.53 42.43
N LYS A 268 -8.05 -14.27 41.60
CA LYS A 268 -9.06 -15.28 41.23
C LYS A 268 -8.45 -16.45 40.45
N LEU A 269 -7.48 -16.19 39.57
CA LEU A 269 -6.76 -17.25 38.85
C LEU A 269 -5.92 -18.15 39.79
N CYS A 270 -5.46 -17.60 40.89
CA CYS A 270 -4.76 -18.39 41.90
C CYS A 270 -5.70 -19.35 42.66
N GLY A 271 -6.99 -19.06 42.68
CA GLY A 271 -8.00 -19.87 43.40
C GLY A 271 -8.01 -19.66 44.89
N ASP A 272 -8.77 -20.49 45.60
CA ASP A 272 -8.98 -20.39 47.01
C ASP A 272 -8.21 -21.46 47.78
N ARG A 273 -7.94 -21.20 49.07
CA ARG A 273 -7.46 -22.20 50.04
C ARG A 273 -8.60 -23.11 50.42
N VAL A 274 -8.34 -24.39 50.35
CA VAL A 274 -9.23 -25.37 51.02
C VAL A 274 -8.88 -25.34 52.50
N SER A 275 -9.76 -24.79 53.32
CA SER A 275 -9.62 -24.90 54.79
C SER A 275 -10.01 -26.32 55.22
N ASP A 276 -9.14 -27.00 55.93
CA ASP A 276 -9.38 -28.35 56.47
C ASP A 276 -10.39 -28.33 57.67
N ASP A 277 -10.77 -27.12 58.11
CA ASP A 277 -11.68 -26.92 59.24
C ASP A 277 -13.15 -26.95 58.76
N ARG A 278 -13.88 -27.97 59.23
CA ARG A 278 -15.27 -28.27 58.89
C ARG A 278 -16.31 -27.25 59.44
N VAL A 279 -15.89 -26.07 59.83
CA VAL A 279 -16.77 -25.17 60.60
C VAL A 279 -17.04 -23.79 59.96
N GLU A 280 -16.26 -23.34 58.98
CA GLU A 280 -16.58 -22.06 58.35
C GLU A 280 -16.37 -22.13 56.83
N HIS A 281 -17.48 -21.87 56.09
CA HIS A 281 -17.54 -21.78 54.63
C HIS A 281 -16.92 -20.46 54.08
N ASP A 282 -15.92 -19.89 54.74
CA ASP A 282 -15.22 -18.74 54.16
C ASP A 282 -14.10 -19.21 53.26
N SER A 283 -14.35 -19.19 51.94
CA SER A 283 -13.33 -19.40 50.93
C SER A 283 -12.36 -18.21 50.95
N CYS A 284 -11.19 -18.39 51.52
CA CYS A 284 -10.13 -17.39 51.48
C CYS A 284 -9.29 -17.59 50.23
N SER A 285 -9.13 -16.53 49.44
CA SER A 285 -8.23 -16.55 48.26
C SER A 285 -6.84 -17.04 48.65
N LEU A 286 -6.24 -17.91 47.82
CA LEU A 286 -4.88 -18.43 48.02
C LEU A 286 -3.86 -17.30 48.16
N ILE A 287 -4.03 -16.24 47.39
CA ILE A 287 -3.29 -14.98 47.45
C ILE A 287 -4.26 -13.83 47.21
N THR A 288 -4.28 -12.87 48.07
CA THR A 288 -5.21 -11.71 48.00
C THR A 288 -4.67 -10.63 47.06
N PRO A 289 -5.54 -9.77 46.48
CA PRO A 289 -5.10 -8.60 45.70
C PRO A 289 -4.12 -7.70 46.47
N ALA A 290 -4.32 -7.54 47.78
CA ALA A 290 -3.43 -6.75 48.65
C ALA A 290 -2.02 -7.35 48.77
N GLN A 291 -1.94 -8.69 48.88
CA GLN A 291 -0.65 -9.39 48.90
C GLN A 291 0.05 -9.25 47.57
N LEU A 292 -0.64 -9.36 46.43
CA LEU A 292 -0.09 -9.14 45.09
C LEU A 292 0.40 -7.71 44.90
N ALA A 293 -0.32 -6.71 45.37
CA ALA A 293 0.09 -5.31 45.35
C ALA A 293 1.34 -5.05 46.22
N SER A 294 1.59 -5.87 47.23
CA SER A 294 2.71 -5.73 48.17
C SER A 294 3.99 -6.48 47.72
N LEU A 295 4.01 -7.11 46.55
CA LEU A 295 5.22 -7.75 45.99
C LEU A 295 6.37 -6.76 45.96
N LYS A 296 7.56 -7.22 46.41
CA LYS A 296 8.79 -6.41 46.37
C LYS A 296 9.33 -6.30 44.95
N THR A 297 10.17 -5.29 44.70
CA THR A 297 10.90 -5.18 43.46
C THR A 297 11.71 -6.45 43.19
N GLY A 298 11.58 -7.02 41.99
CA GLY A 298 12.20 -8.29 41.61
C GLY A 298 11.37 -9.54 41.95
N GLN A 299 10.33 -9.43 42.78
CA GLN A 299 9.41 -10.52 43.01
C GLN A 299 8.32 -10.60 41.95
N ALA A 300 7.96 -11.80 41.57
CA ALA A 300 6.92 -12.08 40.61
C ALA A 300 6.06 -13.26 41.02
N LEU A 301 4.77 -13.16 40.76
CA LEU A 301 3.86 -14.30 40.75
C LEU A 301 4.02 -15.03 39.43
N VAL A 302 4.27 -16.32 39.48
CA VAL A 302 4.38 -17.21 38.32
C VAL A 302 3.26 -18.23 38.36
N ILE A 303 2.50 -18.32 37.27
CA ILE A 303 1.45 -19.33 37.07
C ILE A 303 1.85 -20.15 35.84
N LEU A 304 2.06 -21.45 36.02
CA LEU A 304 2.48 -22.38 34.98
C LEU A 304 1.36 -23.40 34.73
N HIS A 305 0.92 -23.54 33.50
CA HIS A 305 -0.18 -24.42 33.08
C HIS A 305 -1.48 -24.27 33.88
N GLY A 306 -1.70 -23.09 34.47
CA GLY A 306 -2.88 -22.81 35.33
C GLY A 306 -2.88 -23.55 36.67
N SER A 307 -2.00 -24.53 36.89
CA SER A 307 -2.01 -25.38 38.09
C SER A 307 -0.89 -25.09 39.09
N ILE A 308 0.32 -24.81 38.60
CA ILE A 308 1.49 -24.53 39.43
C ILE A 308 1.57 -23.03 39.66
N LYS A 309 1.52 -22.59 40.90
CA LYS A 309 1.49 -21.18 41.28
C LYS A 309 2.49 -20.95 42.40
N PHE A 310 3.40 -19.99 42.20
CA PHE A 310 4.39 -19.64 43.20
C PHE A 310 4.83 -18.18 43.06
N VAL A 311 5.33 -17.60 44.14
CA VAL A 311 6.04 -16.33 44.11
C VAL A 311 7.51 -16.60 44.18
N THR A 312 8.28 -15.94 43.30
CA THR A 312 9.73 -16.09 43.21
C THR A 312 10.43 -14.76 43.00
N GLU A 313 11.72 -14.72 43.21
CA GLU A 313 12.56 -13.59 42.83
C GLU A 313 13.19 -13.86 41.46
N LEU A 314 13.00 -12.88 40.56
CA LEU A 314 13.62 -12.89 39.23
C LEU A 314 14.74 -11.84 39.22
N PRO A 315 16.00 -12.24 38.98
CA PRO A 315 17.10 -11.30 38.95
C PRO A 315 16.92 -10.34 37.75
N PRO A 316 17.38 -9.07 37.87
CA PRO A 316 17.44 -8.17 36.72
C PRO A 316 18.30 -8.76 35.60
N CYS A 317 17.99 -8.43 34.36
CA CYS A 317 18.73 -8.94 33.20
C CYS A 317 20.22 -8.62 33.26
N THR A 318 20.60 -7.48 33.86
CA THR A 318 21.99 -7.08 34.09
C THR A 318 22.79 -8.01 35.01
N MET A 319 22.08 -8.77 35.87
CA MET A 319 22.71 -9.81 36.69
C MET A 319 22.74 -11.20 36.01
N ALA A 320 21.81 -11.41 35.07
CA ALA A 320 21.69 -12.68 34.34
C ALA A 320 22.63 -12.74 33.10
N PHE A 321 22.98 -11.59 32.54
CA PHE A 321 23.82 -11.47 31.36
C PHE A 321 24.98 -10.53 31.62
N ASP A 322 26.18 -10.95 31.28
CA ASP A 322 27.39 -10.11 31.33
C ASP A 322 27.36 -9.14 30.10
N PRO A 323 27.20 -7.84 30.33
CA PRO A 323 27.19 -6.86 29.23
C PRO A 323 28.59 -6.57 28.66
N SER A 324 29.66 -7.06 29.27
CA SER A 324 31.04 -6.76 28.84
C SER A 324 31.38 -7.21 27.42
N GLY A 325 30.61 -8.18 26.88
CA GLY A 325 30.72 -8.63 25.50
C GLY A 325 29.84 -7.91 24.50
N TRP A 326 29.03 -6.93 24.95
CA TRP A 326 28.15 -6.18 24.04
C TRP A 326 28.98 -5.13 23.29
N GLN A 327 28.85 -5.18 21.98
CA GLN A 327 29.43 -4.17 21.13
C GLN A 327 28.62 -2.87 21.27
N GLU A 328 29.29 -1.74 21.33
CA GLU A 328 28.61 -0.44 21.23
C GLU A 328 27.79 -0.41 19.92
N PRO A 329 26.57 0.16 19.96
CA PRO A 329 25.77 0.29 18.76
C PRO A 329 26.57 1.04 17.70
N GLN A 330 26.75 0.43 16.54
CA GLN A 330 27.31 1.12 15.40
C GLN A 330 26.41 2.31 15.04
N PRO A 331 26.98 3.46 14.68
CA PRO A 331 26.19 4.57 14.17
C PRO A 331 25.27 4.07 13.06
N ARG A 332 24.00 4.45 13.11
CA ARG A 332 23.06 4.15 12.04
C ARG A 332 23.67 4.64 10.73
N GLN A 333 23.89 3.72 9.79
CA GLN A 333 24.17 4.14 8.43
C GLN A 333 22.96 4.91 7.94
N ASP A 334 23.17 6.10 7.38
CA ASP A 334 22.10 6.84 6.72
C ASP A 334 21.56 5.97 5.60
N LEU A 335 20.36 5.43 5.82
CA LEU A 335 19.67 4.69 4.77
C LEU A 335 19.34 5.65 3.63
N PRO A 336 19.50 5.23 2.39
CA PRO A 336 19.07 6.04 1.27
C PRO A 336 17.60 6.44 1.45
N PRO A 337 17.22 7.67 1.09
CA PRO A 337 15.84 8.09 1.21
C PRO A 337 14.95 7.12 0.42
N HIS A 338 13.84 6.70 1.04
CA HIS A 338 12.87 5.85 0.36
C HIS A 338 12.44 6.50 -0.96
N GLN A 339 12.44 5.73 -2.02
CA GLN A 339 11.92 6.18 -3.31
C GLN A 339 10.44 6.56 -3.15
N LYS A 340 10.04 7.61 -3.84
CA LYS A 340 8.61 7.95 -3.90
C LYS A 340 7.84 6.76 -4.48
N PRO A 341 6.67 6.41 -3.91
CA PRO A 341 5.87 5.33 -4.45
C PRO A 341 5.49 5.62 -5.90
N LYS A 342 5.68 4.65 -6.77
CA LYS A 342 5.05 4.67 -8.08
C LYS A 342 3.56 4.47 -7.87
N LEU A 343 2.76 5.39 -8.40
CA LEU A 343 1.32 5.34 -8.28
C LEU A 343 0.72 4.87 -9.60
N PHE A 344 -0.23 3.95 -9.51
CA PHE A 344 -1.05 3.61 -10.66
C PHE A 344 -1.92 4.81 -11.06
N ASP A 345 -1.88 5.16 -12.33
CA ASP A 345 -2.69 6.22 -12.92
C ASP A 345 -3.82 5.61 -13.75
N LEU A 346 -5.02 5.58 -13.16
CA LEU A 346 -6.20 5.02 -13.80
C LEU A 346 -6.60 5.80 -15.05
N VAL A 347 -6.48 7.13 -15.01
CA VAL A 347 -6.82 7.99 -16.15
C VAL A 347 -5.95 7.61 -17.34
N HIS A 348 -4.66 7.57 -17.13
CA HIS A 348 -3.69 7.20 -18.15
C HIS A 348 -3.90 5.75 -18.66
N TYR A 349 -4.18 4.81 -17.76
CA TYR A 349 -4.45 3.40 -18.12
C TYR A 349 -5.69 3.27 -19.01
N VAL A 350 -6.80 3.91 -18.65
CA VAL A 350 -8.06 3.86 -19.42
C VAL A 350 -7.90 4.57 -20.75
N ASP A 351 -7.32 5.76 -20.76
CA ASP A 351 -7.10 6.53 -21.99
C ASP A 351 -6.28 5.73 -23.00
N ARG A 352 -5.26 4.99 -22.56
CA ARG A 352 -4.46 4.10 -23.42
C ARG A 352 -5.25 2.91 -23.96
N LYS A 353 -6.15 2.36 -23.17
CA LYS A 353 -7.00 1.24 -23.60
C LYS A 353 -8.07 1.66 -24.59
N GLU A 354 -8.60 2.85 -24.43
CA GLU A 354 -9.62 3.43 -25.33
C GLU A 354 -8.98 3.99 -26.64
N ASP A 355 -7.76 4.51 -26.58
CA ASP A 355 -7.01 4.97 -27.76
C ASP A 355 -5.67 4.23 -27.90
N PRO A 356 -5.63 3.10 -28.64
CA PRO A 356 -4.40 2.32 -28.84
C PRO A 356 -3.25 3.10 -29.52
N LEU A 357 -3.53 4.28 -30.09
CA LEU A 357 -2.50 5.14 -30.65
C LEU A 357 -1.61 5.78 -29.57
N LEU A 358 -2.12 5.91 -28.35
CA LEU A 358 -1.33 6.40 -27.21
C LEU A 358 -0.19 5.43 -26.84
N ASP A 359 -0.38 4.13 -27.00
CA ASP A 359 0.68 3.13 -26.78
C ASP A 359 1.83 3.30 -27.77
N LEU A 360 1.50 3.52 -29.04
CA LEU A 360 2.50 3.78 -30.08
C LEU A 360 3.26 5.09 -29.84
N ILE A 361 2.59 6.07 -29.25
CA ILE A 361 3.16 7.37 -28.94
C ILE A 361 4.21 7.28 -27.84
N GLU A 362 3.92 6.56 -26.74
CA GLU A 362 4.90 6.39 -25.64
C GLU A 362 6.09 5.49 -26.00
N GLU A 363 5.87 4.45 -26.80
CA GLU A 363 6.97 3.60 -27.31
C GLU A 363 7.96 4.42 -28.14
N TYR A 364 7.46 5.44 -28.85
CA TYR A 364 8.29 6.40 -29.59
C TYR A 364 8.95 7.44 -28.69
N GLU A 365 8.31 7.93 -27.62
CA GLU A 365 8.95 8.87 -26.68
C GLU A 365 10.15 8.25 -25.98
N SER A 366 10.03 7.00 -25.54
CA SER A 366 11.14 6.29 -24.88
C SER A 366 12.32 6.04 -25.84
N THR A 367 12.04 5.78 -27.13
CA THR A 367 13.07 5.59 -28.17
C THR A 367 13.65 6.92 -28.64
N ALA A 368 12.86 8.00 -28.66
CA ALA A 368 13.32 9.32 -29.11
C ALA A 368 14.26 9.99 -28.09
N ASP A 369 14.04 9.80 -26.78
CA ASP A 369 14.96 10.29 -25.75
C ASP A 369 16.31 9.56 -25.80
N ASP A 370 16.33 8.26 -26.08
CA ASP A 370 17.55 7.47 -26.31
C ASP A 370 18.24 7.86 -27.63
N LEU A 371 17.49 8.13 -28.71
CA LEU A 371 18.02 8.64 -29.96
C LEU A 371 18.52 10.08 -29.86
N CYS A 372 17.83 10.96 -29.16
CA CYS A 372 18.30 12.33 -28.93
C CYS A 372 19.60 12.36 -28.14
N SER A 373 19.77 11.50 -27.13
CA SER A 373 21.03 11.37 -26.39
C SER A 373 22.16 10.85 -27.27
N PHE A 374 21.87 9.90 -28.18
CA PHE A 374 22.83 9.35 -29.15
C PHE A 374 23.17 10.34 -30.26
N ILE A 375 22.18 11.09 -30.79
CA ILE A 375 22.37 12.11 -31.85
C ILE A 375 23.09 13.34 -31.30
N THR A 376 22.84 13.77 -30.06
CA THR A 376 23.56 14.89 -29.44
C THR A 376 25.04 14.57 -29.22
N SER A 377 25.37 13.31 -28.98
CA SER A 377 26.77 12.86 -28.90
C SER A 377 27.48 12.70 -30.25
N SER A 378 26.69 12.53 -31.32
CA SER A 378 27.24 12.26 -32.70
C SER A 378 27.26 13.49 -33.60
N LEU A 379 26.59 14.60 -33.26
CA LEU A 379 26.43 15.79 -34.12
C LEU A 379 27.34 16.97 -33.75
N GLN A 380 28.52 16.73 -33.14
CA GLN A 380 29.55 17.78 -33.05
C GLN A 380 30.34 18.04 -34.34
N ASP A 381 30.18 17.22 -35.37
CA ASP A 381 30.84 17.45 -36.66
C ASP A 381 29.94 17.02 -37.82
N SER A 382 29.30 17.96 -38.48
CA SER A 382 29.05 18.07 -39.95
C SER A 382 27.72 18.76 -40.26
N HIS A 383 27.84 19.90 -40.94
CA HIS A 383 26.71 20.53 -41.65
C HIS A 383 26.46 19.80 -42.98
N PRO A 384 25.23 19.43 -43.33
CA PRO A 384 24.80 19.37 -44.71
C PRO A 384 23.80 20.48 -45.04
N LYS A 385 24.12 21.22 -46.06
CA LYS A 385 23.20 22.10 -46.80
C LYS A 385 22.36 21.24 -47.72
N HIS A 386 21.05 21.13 -47.47
CA HIS A 386 20.08 20.77 -48.50
C HIS A 386 18.86 21.68 -48.37
N PRO A 387 18.40 22.30 -49.49
CA PRO A 387 17.15 23.02 -49.53
C PRO A 387 15.98 22.02 -49.47
N PHE A 388 15.03 22.24 -48.57
CA PHE A 388 13.81 21.48 -48.52
C PHE A 388 12.90 21.83 -49.70
N ASP A 389 12.27 20.83 -50.28
CA ASP A 389 11.34 21.01 -51.37
C ASP A 389 10.00 21.56 -50.81
N LEU A 390 9.81 22.85 -50.98
CA LEU A 390 8.49 23.48 -50.75
C LEU A 390 7.55 23.01 -51.87
N ASP A 391 6.31 22.65 -51.55
CA ASP A 391 5.30 22.31 -52.52
C ASP A 391 4.87 23.57 -53.29
N PRO A 392 5.28 23.75 -54.56
CA PRO A 392 5.01 24.95 -55.32
C PRO A 392 3.53 25.12 -55.68
N SER A 393 2.70 24.09 -55.47
CA SER A 393 1.27 24.12 -55.73
C SER A 393 0.45 24.72 -54.59
N LYS A 394 1.04 24.87 -53.40
CA LYS A 394 0.40 25.35 -52.20
C LYS A 394 0.83 26.75 -51.81
N LYS A 395 -0.15 27.61 -51.52
CA LYS A 395 0.09 29.03 -51.27
C LYS A 395 0.73 29.31 -49.93
N TYR A 396 0.37 28.53 -48.90
CA TYR A 396 0.84 28.72 -47.54
C TYR A 396 1.51 27.43 -47.02
N GLN A 397 2.65 27.56 -46.39
CA GLN A 397 3.39 26.41 -45.85
C GLN A 397 4.00 26.72 -44.49
N VAL A 398 3.86 25.80 -43.55
CA VAL A 398 4.51 25.83 -42.22
C VAL A 398 5.60 24.76 -42.24
N VAL A 399 6.84 25.16 -42.06
CA VAL A 399 7.99 24.25 -42.09
C VAL A 399 8.50 24.01 -40.69
N ILE A 400 8.48 22.77 -40.28
CA ILE A 400 9.03 22.33 -39.00
C ILE A 400 10.53 22.12 -39.20
N GLN A 401 11.33 22.94 -38.53
CA GLN A 401 12.80 22.89 -38.57
C GLN A 401 13.41 21.97 -37.54
N SER A 402 12.80 21.95 -36.33
CA SER A 402 13.22 21.12 -35.22
C SER A 402 12.10 20.94 -34.24
N TRP A 403 11.96 19.75 -33.68
CA TRP A 403 10.97 19.46 -32.64
C TRP A 403 11.40 19.95 -31.25
N ASN A 404 12.66 20.33 -31.06
CA ASN A 404 13.20 20.78 -29.76
C ASN A 404 12.87 19.83 -28.59
N GLY A 405 12.84 18.51 -28.82
CA GLY A 405 12.40 17.52 -27.83
C GLY A 405 10.89 17.51 -27.56
N ARG A 406 10.07 18.23 -28.36
CA ARG A 406 8.62 18.33 -28.23
C ARG A 406 7.86 17.59 -29.34
N PHE A 407 8.50 16.58 -29.92
CA PHE A 407 7.99 15.82 -31.07
C PHE A 407 6.55 15.36 -30.89
N MET A 408 6.20 14.80 -29.72
CA MET A 408 4.88 14.27 -29.47
C MET A 408 3.79 15.32 -29.32
N ARG A 409 4.11 16.49 -28.74
CA ARG A 409 3.18 17.60 -28.68
C ARG A 409 2.88 18.15 -30.05
N GLY A 410 3.92 18.23 -30.87
CA GLY A 410 3.78 18.59 -32.28
C GLY A 410 2.93 17.60 -33.07
N LEU A 411 3.15 16.30 -32.93
CA LEU A 411 2.33 15.27 -33.55
C LEU A 411 0.86 15.32 -33.12
N LYS A 412 0.58 15.64 -31.86
CA LYS A 412 -0.79 15.82 -31.38
C LYS A 412 -1.47 17.00 -32.11
N ILE A 413 -0.78 18.11 -32.23
CA ILE A 413 -1.29 19.28 -32.99
C ILE A 413 -1.54 18.91 -34.44
N LEU A 414 -0.62 18.18 -35.08
CA LEU A 414 -0.77 17.74 -36.45
C LEU A 414 -1.94 16.75 -36.61
N LYS A 415 -2.12 15.82 -35.69
CA LYS A 415 -3.23 14.86 -35.69
C LYS A 415 -4.59 15.56 -35.60
N ASP A 416 -4.72 16.56 -34.74
CA ASP A 416 -5.98 17.30 -34.56
C ASP A 416 -6.40 18.08 -35.80
N HIS A 417 -5.47 18.40 -36.69
CA HIS A 417 -5.74 19.17 -37.91
C HIS A 417 -5.71 18.35 -39.21
N TYR A 418 -5.05 17.18 -39.22
CA TYR A 418 -4.90 16.31 -40.39
C TYR A 418 -5.63 14.96 -40.22
N TYR A 419 -6.91 14.99 -39.91
CA TYR A 419 -7.76 13.81 -39.70
C TYR A 419 -7.82 12.84 -40.90
N SER A 420 -7.34 13.23 -42.08
CA SER A 420 -7.35 12.43 -43.32
C SER A 420 -5.99 11.85 -43.70
N SER A 421 -4.92 12.17 -42.97
CA SER A 421 -3.58 11.71 -43.29
C SER A 421 -3.30 10.35 -42.64
N SER A 422 -2.67 9.44 -43.41
CA SER A 422 -2.29 8.15 -42.89
C SER A 422 -1.24 8.30 -41.77
N LEU A 423 -1.20 7.37 -40.84
CA LEU A 423 -0.16 7.30 -39.79
C LEU A 423 1.26 7.27 -40.40
N SER A 424 1.43 6.76 -41.65
CA SER A 424 2.69 6.76 -42.39
C SER A 424 3.12 8.15 -42.75
N ASP A 425 2.20 9.07 -43.03
CA ASP A 425 2.53 10.45 -43.42
C ASP A 425 2.98 11.27 -42.23
N LEU A 426 2.33 11.06 -41.09
CA LEU A 426 2.74 11.65 -39.80
C LEU A 426 4.10 11.10 -39.32
N LYS A 427 4.34 9.83 -39.55
CA LYS A 427 5.64 9.21 -39.28
C LYS A 427 6.75 9.77 -40.18
N ASN A 428 6.48 9.96 -41.44
CA ASN A 428 7.44 10.57 -42.39
C ASN A 428 7.76 12.03 -41.99
N ALA A 429 6.76 12.78 -41.46
CA ALA A 429 6.97 14.12 -40.91
C ALA A 429 7.94 14.14 -39.73
N ALA A 430 7.94 13.06 -38.96
CA ALA A 430 8.77 12.92 -37.78
C ALA A 430 10.21 12.56 -38.11
N GLU A 431 10.42 11.71 -39.12
CA GLU A 431 11.71 11.13 -39.47
C GLU A 431 12.53 12.03 -40.40
N THR A 432 11.91 12.96 -41.15
CA THR A 432 12.59 13.84 -42.12
C THR A 432 12.38 15.32 -41.80
N LEU A 433 13.26 15.89 -41.01
CA LEU A 433 13.32 17.33 -40.79
C LEU A 433 14.33 17.98 -41.75
N PRO A 434 14.06 19.19 -42.26
CA PRO A 434 12.84 19.99 -42.09
C PRO A 434 11.65 19.45 -42.88
N TYR A 435 10.45 19.52 -42.30
CA TYR A 435 9.22 19.03 -42.89
C TYR A 435 8.23 20.15 -43.18
N ALA A 436 7.77 20.24 -44.43
CA ALA A 436 6.83 21.26 -44.87
C ALA A 436 5.39 20.77 -44.80
N LEU A 437 4.54 21.50 -44.11
CA LEU A 437 3.10 21.30 -44.00
C LEU A 437 2.39 22.25 -44.95
N PRO A 438 1.78 21.74 -46.03
CA PRO A 438 1.12 22.56 -47.02
C PRO A 438 -0.34 22.90 -46.62
N PHE A 439 -0.74 24.16 -46.84
CA PHE A 439 -2.11 24.65 -46.57
C PHE A 439 -2.67 25.41 -47.76
N ASP A 440 -3.98 25.27 -47.94
CA ASP A 440 -4.73 26.05 -48.94
C ASP A 440 -5.28 27.34 -48.32
N ASP A 441 -5.57 27.38 -47.01
CA ASP A 441 -6.11 28.53 -46.27
C ASP A 441 -5.03 29.15 -45.36
N LYS A 442 -4.96 30.48 -45.36
CA LYS A 442 -4.06 31.27 -44.52
C LYS A 442 -4.36 31.12 -43.04
N ALA A 443 -5.67 31.12 -42.65
CA ALA A 443 -6.10 31.04 -41.28
C ALA A 443 -5.73 29.72 -40.63
N ASP A 444 -5.84 28.61 -41.35
CA ASP A 444 -5.46 27.29 -40.87
C ASP A 444 -3.92 27.18 -40.70
N ALA A 445 -3.17 27.73 -41.66
CA ALA A 445 -1.73 27.76 -41.57
C ALA A 445 -1.21 28.61 -40.38
N GLU A 446 -1.81 29.78 -40.14
CA GLU A 446 -1.49 30.64 -39.01
C GLU A 446 -1.80 29.95 -37.66
N LYS A 447 -2.96 29.29 -37.58
CA LYS A 447 -3.36 28.57 -36.37
C LYS A 447 -2.36 27.49 -36.01
N ILE A 448 -1.98 26.65 -36.95
CA ILE A 448 -0.97 25.59 -36.75
C ILE A 448 0.40 26.16 -36.40
N TYR A 449 0.83 27.21 -37.11
CA TYR A 449 2.09 27.88 -36.79
C TYR A 449 2.15 28.39 -35.35
N HIS A 450 1.08 29.04 -34.85
CA HIS A 450 1.04 29.53 -33.48
C HIS A 450 1.01 28.42 -32.46
N GLN A 451 0.24 27.35 -32.67
CA GLN A 451 0.18 26.22 -31.77
C GLN A 451 1.51 25.48 -31.66
N LEU A 452 2.21 25.25 -32.77
CA LEU A 452 3.52 24.62 -32.76
C LEU A 452 4.57 25.52 -32.06
N LYS A 453 4.46 26.84 -32.26
CA LYS A 453 5.36 27.80 -31.62
C LYS A 453 5.12 27.95 -30.11
N GLU A 454 3.86 27.87 -29.66
CA GLU A 454 3.51 27.84 -28.23
C GLU A 454 4.08 26.62 -27.51
N GLU A 455 4.23 25.50 -28.20
CA GLU A 455 4.86 24.30 -27.69
C GLU A 455 6.40 24.26 -27.83
N ASP A 456 7.01 25.42 -28.14
CA ASP A 456 8.48 25.56 -28.27
C ASP A 456 9.09 24.76 -29.45
N ILE A 457 8.29 24.45 -30.46
CA ILE A 457 8.75 23.78 -31.69
C ILE A 457 9.29 24.84 -32.65
N LYS A 458 10.47 24.60 -33.22
CA LYS A 458 11.07 25.53 -34.16
C LYS A 458 10.40 25.41 -35.52
N VAL A 459 9.59 26.42 -35.89
CA VAL A 459 8.83 26.47 -37.13
C VAL A 459 9.11 27.75 -37.90
N GLU A 460 9.06 27.67 -39.22
CA GLU A 460 9.11 28.80 -40.15
C GLU A 460 7.85 28.79 -41.01
N ARG A 461 7.45 29.95 -41.51
CA ARG A 461 6.27 30.13 -42.35
C ARG A 461 6.65 30.73 -43.73
N PHE A 462 6.08 30.19 -44.78
CA PHE A 462 6.31 30.63 -46.16
C PHE A 462 4.98 30.95 -46.83
N GLY A 463 4.98 32.00 -47.68
CA GLY A 463 3.80 32.43 -48.44
C GLY A 463 2.93 33.44 -47.74
N PHE A 464 3.33 33.97 -46.57
CA PHE A 464 2.58 34.94 -45.75
C PHE A 464 2.91 36.40 -46.07
N GLU A 465 3.85 36.67 -46.99
CA GLU A 465 4.41 38.01 -47.21
C GLU A 465 3.67 38.83 -48.28
N ALA A 466 2.36 38.79 -48.36
CA ALA A 466 1.72 39.60 -49.41
C ALA A 466 0.40 40.32 -49.08
N ASP A 467 0.01 40.52 -47.84
CA ASP A 467 -1.24 41.24 -47.55
C ASP A 467 -1.19 42.23 -46.37
N ASP A 468 -0.01 42.76 -45.98
CA ASP A 468 0.11 43.90 -45.07
C ASP A 468 0.79 45.06 -45.83
N ALA A 469 0.02 45.75 -46.71
CA ALA A 469 0.29 47.09 -47.20
C ALA A 469 -0.95 47.99 -47.05
#